data_0d70d00d6f1edaba3c4a14db0e72bb26
#
_entry.id   0d70d00d6f1edaba3c4a14db0e72bb26
#
_cell.length_a   1.000
_cell.length_b   1.000
_cell.length_c   1.000
_cell.angle_alpha   90.00
_cell.angle_beta   90.00
_cell.angle_gamma   90.00
#
_symmetry.space_group_name_H-M   'P 1'
#
loop_
_entity.id
_entity.type
_entity.pdbx_description
1 polymer ?
#
loop_
_entity_poly.entity_id
_entity_poly.type
_entity_poly.pdbx_seq_one_letter_code
_entity_poly.pdbx_strand_id
1 'polypeptide(L)'
;MMSVWKTLSSINVNEHTERKGNLTYLSWAWAWAVTKQHYPDACYTFHDNEVHSDGTMTVHCDVIIDELAHEMWLPVMDHRNNAVANPNAFQINTAKMRCLTKGLSMHGLGAYIYAGEDLPAPEPEKSYEDWCAENKESILAVKAGIANEDLASAAEAWFELDNETKQALWKAPSKGGCFTTQEREILKSPEFRQAHFGEDSE
;
A
#
# COMPACT_ATOMS: atom_id res chain seq x y z
N MET A 1 -14.93 -7.85 -34.81
CA MET A 1 -15.38 -8.06 -33.43
C MET A 1 -14.45 -7.34 -32.46
N MET A 2 -14.98 -6.69 -31.42
CA MET A 2 -14.13 -6.22 -30.34
C MET A 2 -13.62 -7.41 -29.52
N SER A 3 -12.38 -7.35 -29.03
CA SER A 3 -11.87 -8.44 -28.17
C SER A 3 -12.62 -8.46 -26.83
N VAL A 4 -12.71 -9.62 -26.20
CA VAL A 4 -13.31 -9.80 -24.86
C VAL A 4 -12.80 -8.76 -23.88
N TRP A 5 -11.47 -8.60 -23.81
CA TRP A 5 -10.82 -7.60 -22.98
C TRP A 5 -11.33 -6.17 -23.23
N LYS A 6 -11.38 -5.74 -24.50
CA LYS A 6 -11.79 -4.38 -24.83
C LYS A 6 -13.24 -4.10 -24.45
N THR A 7 -14.12 -5.08 -24.59
CA THR A 7 -15.52 -5.00 -24.20
C THR A 7 -15.65 -4.90 -22.67
N LEU A 8 -15.08 -5.86 -21.94
CA LEU A 8 -15.27 -5.96 -20.49
C LEU A 8 -14.50 -4.88 -19.71
N SER A 9 -13.32 -4.47 -20.19
CA SER A 9 -12.52 -3.42 -19.53
C SER A 9 -13.13 -2.02 -19.69
N SER A 10 -14.03 -1.81 -20.64
CA SER A 10 -14.74 -0.53 -20.80
C SER A 10 -15.94 -0.36 -19.85
N ILE A 11 -16.34 -1.42 -19.14
CA ILE A 11 -17.48 -1.41 -18.23
C ILE A 11 -17.07 -0.76 -16.90
N ASN A 12 -17.80 0.29 -16.49
CA ASN A 12 -17.60 0.90 -15.17
C ASN A 12 -18.27 0.05 -14.08
N VAL A 13 -17.46 -0.49 -13.16
CA VAL A 13 -17.96 -1.34 -12.08
C VAL A 13 -18.07 -0.62 -10.72
N ASN A 14 -17.75 0.67 -10.65
CA ASN A 14 -17.59 1.41 -9.38
C ASN A 14 -18.85 1.38 -8.49
N GLU A 15 -20.03 1.50 -9.08
CA GLU A 15 -21.31 1.49 -8.34
C GLU A 15 -21.67 0.10 -7.76
N HIS A 16 -20.96 -0.94 -8.17
CA HIS A 16 -21.19 -2.33 -7.75
C HIS A 16 -20.06 -2.87 -6.89
N THR A 17 -19.23 -1.98 -6.36
CA THR A 17 -18.12 -2.30 -5.48
C THR A 17 -18.40 -1.89 -4.04
N GLU A 18 -17.87 -2.66 -3.10
CA GLU A 18 -17.84 -2.33 -1.66
C GLU A 18 -16.39 -2.26 -1.18
N ARG A 19 -16.07 -1.24 -0.39
CA ARG A 19 -14.77 -1.15 0.31
C ARG A 19 -14.86 -1.82 1.67
N LYS A 20 -13.91 -2.72 1.94
CA LYS A 20 -13.72 -3.36 3.27
C LYS A 20 -12.24 -3.24 3.64
N GLY A 21 -11.94 -2.29 4.53
CA GLY A 21 -10.55 -1.93 4.81
C GLY A 21 -9.88 -1.30 3.58
N ASN A 22 -8.71 -1.82 3.22
CA ASN A 22 -7.95 -1.35 2.05
C ASN A 22 -8.34 -2.06 0.74
N LEU A 23 -9.27 -3.03 0.79
CA LEU A 23 -9.65 -3.82 -0.38
C LEU A 23 -10.98 -3.35 -0.96
N THR A 24 -11.08 -3.46 -2.29
CA THR A 24 -12.30 -3.22 -3.04
C THR A 24 -12.87 -4.55 -3.51
N TYR A 25 -14.12 -4.81 -3.16
CA TYR A 25 -14.84 -6.03 -3.53
C TYR A 25 -15.87 -5.72 -4.59
N LEU A 26 -15.80 -6.40 -5.72
CA LEU A 26 -16.85 -6.35 -6.75
C LEU A 26 -17.89 -7.42 -6.45
N SER A 27 -19.18 -7.07 -6.55
CA SER A 27 -20.28 -8.04 -6.43
C SER A 27 -20.16 -9.13 -7.47
N TRP A 28 -19.93 -10.38 -7.05
CA TRP A 28 -19.79 -11.53 -7.95
C TRP A 28 -21.05 -11.78 -8.78
N ALA A 29 -22.23 -11.58 -8.16
CA ALA A 29 -23.51 -11.81 -8.83
C ALA A 29 -23.73 -10.80 -9.96
N TRP A 30 -23.42 -9.54 -9.71
CA TRP A 30 -23.49 -8.48 -10.72
C TRP A 30 -22.42 -8.72 -11.82
N ALA A 31 -21.19 -9.02 -11.43
CA ALA A 31 -20.09 -9.27 -12.37
C ALA A 31 -20.42 -10.43 -13.32
N TRP A 32 -21.01 -11.51 -12.78
CA TRP A 32 -21.45 -12.63 -13.59
C TRP A 32 -22.61 -12.24 -14.50
N ALA A 33 -23.62 -11.54 -13.99
CA ALA A 33 -24.79 -11.12 -14.78
C ALA A 33 -24.38 -10.24 -15.96
N VAL A 34 -23.52 -9.23 -15.74
CA VAL A 34 -23.06 -8.36 -16.83
C VAL A 34 -22.18 -9.11 -17.83
N THR A 35 -21.38 -10.06 -17.38
CA THR A 35 -20.60 -10.95 -18.28
C THR A 35 -21.54 -11.74 -19.18
N LYS A 36 -22.59 -12.35 -18.63
CA LYS A 36 -23.59 -13.11 -19.39
C LYS A 36 -24.40 -12.25 -20.35
N GLN A 37 -24.60 -10.96 -20.09
CA GLN A 37 -25.24 -10.04 -21.02
C GLN A 37 -24.41 -9.82 -22.29
N HIS A 38 -23.08 -9.72 -22.15
CA HIS A 38 -22.18 -9.52 -23.29
C HIS A 38 -21.74 -10.82 -23.95
N TYR A 39 -21.62 -11.89 -23.15
CA TYR A 39 -21.12 -13.20 -23.54
C TYR A 39 -22.03 -14.29 -22.97
N PRO A 40 -23.18 -14.59 -23.65
CA PRO A 40 -24.15 -15.54 -23.13
C PRO A 40 -23.60 -16.97 -22.92
N ASP A 41 -22.58 -17.35 -23.68
CA ASP A 41 -21.96 -18.67 -23.61
C ASP A 41 -20.80 -18.74 -22.59
N ALA A 42 -20.45 -17.61 -21.93
CA ALA A 42 -19.45 -17.61 -20.88
C ALA A 42 -19.80 -18.65 -19.81
N CYS A 43 -18.80 -19.37 -19.34
CA CYS A 43 -18.95 -20.36 -18.28
C CYS A 43 -17.75 -20.32 -17.33
N TYR A 44 -17.91 -20.95 -16.17
CA TYR A 44 -16.83 -21.14 -15.21
C TYR A 44 -16.91 -22.54 -14.60
N THR A 45 -15.76 -23.01 -14.09
CA THR A 45 -15.66 -24.29 -13.38
C THR A 45 -14.82 -24.09 -12.13
N PHE A 46 -15.33 -24.52 -10.97
CA PHE A 46 -14.51 -24.67 -9.78
C PHE A 46 -13.90 -26.07 -9.75
N HIS A 47 -12.60 -26.11 -9.49
CA HIS A 47 -11.88 -27.36 -9.28
C HIS A 47 -11.89 -27.78 -7.81
N ASP A 48 -11.32 -28.95 -7.54
CA ASP A 48 -11.09 -29.42 -6.18
C ASP A 48 -10.16 -28.44 -5.45
N ASN A 49 -10.43 -28.23 -4.16
CA ASN A 49 -9.60 -27.35 -3.37
C ASN A 49 -8.25 -28.02 -3.08
N GLU A 50 -7.18 -27.29 -3.25
CA GLU A 50 -5.85 -27.71 -2.84
C GLU A 50 -5.69 -27.53 -1.31
N VAL A 51 -5.30 -28.59 -0.61
CA VAL A 51 -5.06 -28.58 0.83
C VAL A 51 -3.55 -28.63 1.09
N HIS A 52 -3.02 -27.62 1.78
CA HIS A 52 -1.61 -27.53 2.10
C HIS A 52 -1.27 -28.25 3.41
N SER A 53 0.01 -28.54 3.63
CA SER A 53 0.50 -29.29 4.80
C SER A 53 0.22 -28.62 6.15
N ASP A 54 0.02 -27.31 6.17
CA ASP A 54 -0.32 -26.50 7.34
C ASP A 54 -1.84 -26.39 7.57
N GLY A 55 -2.65 -27.09 6.76
CA GLY A 55 -4.11 -27.09 6.82
C GLY A 55 -4.78 -25.87 6.15
N THR A 56 -4.01 -24.97 5.52
CA THR A 56 -4.58 -23.92 4.68
C THR A 56 -5.09 -24.49 3.36
N MET A 57 -5.94 -23.75 2.66
CA MET A 57 -6.53 -24.19 1.39
C MET A 57 -6.43 -23.12 0.33
N THR A 58 -6.23 -23.55 -0.92
CA THR A 58 -6.36 -22.73 -2.12
C THR A 58 -7.54 -23.23 -2.95
N VAL A 59 -8.38 -22.30 -3.40
CA VAL A 59 -9.48 -22.58 -4.33
C VAL A 59 -9.05 -22.23 -5.75
N HIS A 60 -9.56 -22.97 -6.74
CA HIS A 60 -9.25 -22.80 -8.15
C HIS A 60 -10.54 -22.62 -8.95
N CYS A 61 -10.48 -21.76 -9.97
CA CYS A 61 -11.61 -21.46 -10.85
C CYS A 61 -11.12 -21.17 -12.27
N ASP A 62 -11.63 -21.90 -13.24
CA ASP A 62 -11.51 -21.51 -14.65
C ASP A 62 -12.68 -20.61 -15.03
N VAL A 63 -12.38 -19.52 -15.73
CA VAL A 63 -13.38 -18.67 -16.38
C VAL A 63 -13.12 -18.68 -17.88
N ILE A 64 -14.14 -19.05 -18.65
CA ILE A 64 -14.05 -19.24 -20.10
C ILE A 64 -15.02 -18.28 -20.79
N ILE A 65 -14.48 -17.41 -21.66
CA ILE A 65 -15.24 -16.45 -22.48
C ILE A 65 -14.71 -16.49 -23.91
N ASP A 66 -15.56 -16.76 -24.90
CA ASP A 66 -15.18 -16.86 -26.32
C ASP A 66 -13.96 -17.78 -26.55
N GLU A 67 -14.00 -18.98 -26.00
CA GLU A 67 -12.93 -19.99 -26.10
C GLU A 67 -11.63 -19.64 -25.36
N LEU A 68 -11.51 -18.43 -24.80
CA LEU A 68 -10.38 -18.03 -23.97
C LEU A 68 -10.63 -18.45 -22.52
N ALA A 69 -9.78 -19.32 -22.01
CA ALA A 69 -9.82 -19.77 -20.61
C ALA A 69 -8.73 -19.08 -19.79
N HIS A 70 -9.09 -18.56 -18.62
CA HIS A 70 -8.17 -18.13 -17.59
C HIS A 70 -8.39 -18.91 -16.32
N GLU A 71 -7.35 -19.63 -15.88
CA GLU A 71 -7.31 -20.22 -14.55
C GLU A 71 -6.97 -19.14 -13.52
N MET A 72 -7.72 -19.13 -12.43
CA MET A 72 -7.48 -18.27 -11.29
C MET A 72 -7.49 -19.11 -10.01
N TRP A 73 -6.66 -18.72 -9.07
CA TRP A 73 -6.60 -19.33 -7.74
C TRP A 73 -6.59 -18.26 -6.64
N LEU A 74 -7.04 -18.64 -5.46
CA LEU A 74 -7.08 -17.76 -4.30
C LEU A 74 -6.96 -18.58 -3.02
N PRO A 75 -6.06 -18.23 -2.08
CA PRO A 75 -6.07 -18.84 -0.76
C PRO A 75 -7.36 -18.50 -0.01
N VAL A 76 -7.83 -19.43 0.83
CA VAL A 76 -8.92 -19.12 1.76
C VAL A 76 -8.38 -18.24 2.86
N MET A 77 -8.92 -17.02 2.98
CA MET A 77 -8.38 -15.96 3.83
C MET A 77 -9.44 -15.39 4.78
N ASP A 78 -8.96 -14.86 5.91
CA ASP A 78 -9.76 -14.05 6.81
C ASP A 78 -9.96 -12.60 6.29
N HIS A 79 -10.61 -11.76 7.10
CA HIS A 79 -10.87 -10.34 6.78
C HIS A 79 -9.59 -9.47 6.78
N ARG A 80 -8.44 -10.00 7.21
CA ARG A 80 -7.13 -9.34 7.21
C ARG A 80 -6.20 -9.89 6.12
N ASN A 81 -6.75 -10.74 5.21
CA ASN A 81 -6.03 -11.46 4.18
C ASN A 81 -4.97 -12.46 4.69
N ASN A 82 -5.08 -12.93 5.94
CA ASN A 82 -4.26 -14.03 6.40
C ASN A 82 -4.88 -15.35 5.97
N ALA A 83 -4.06 -16.29 5.50
CA ALA A 83 -4.54 -17.63 5.18
C ALA A 83 -5.11 -18.32 6.43
N VAL A 84 -6.23 -19.04 6.26
CA VAL A 84 -6.96 -19.70 7.35
C VAL A 84 -6.69 -21.20 7.29
N ALA A 85 -6.17 -21.76 8.39
CA ALA A 85 -6.03 -23.21 8.53
C ALA A 85 -7.38 -23.85 8.83
N ASN A 86 -7.68 -24.99 8.18
CA ASN A 86 -8.92 -25.75 8.32
C ASN A 86 -10.19 -24.86 8.12
N PRO A 87 -10.30 -24.16 6.98
CA PRO A 87 -11.41 -23.24 6.75
C PRO A 87 -12.73 -23.99 6.70
N ASN A 88 -13.78 -23.37 7.24
CA ASN A 88 -15.12 -23.92 7.14
C ASN A 88 -15.77 -23.68 5.77
N ALA A 89 -16.91 -24.32 5.52
CA ALA A 89 -17.61 -24.25 4.23
C ALA A 89 -18.00 -22.81 3.82
N PHE A 90 -18.31 -21.93 4.76
CA PHE A 90 -18.63 -20.52 4.51
C PHE A 90 -17.40 -19.76 3.98
N GLN A 91 -16.26 -19.97 4.61
CA GLN A 91 -14.99 -19.34 4.22
C GLN A 91 -14.55 -19.84 2.83
N ILE A 92 -14.69 -21.14 2.57
CA ILE A 92 -14.42 -21.73 1.24
C ILE A 92 -15.33 -21.13 0.17
N ASN A 93 -16.64 -21.03 0.44
CA ASN A 93 -17.59 -20.44 -0.51
C ASN A 93 -17.25 -18.98 -0.80
N THR A 94 -16.91 -18.20 0.23
CA THR A 94 -16.48 -16.81 0.07
C THR A 94 -15.24 -16.70 -0.81
N ALA A 95 -14.24 -17.55 -0.58
CA ALA A 95 -13.03 -17.60 -1.38
C ALA A 95 -13.33 -17.98 -2.85
N LYS A 96 -14.22 -18.95 -3.09
CA LYS A 96 -14.65 -19.34 -4.46
C LYS A 96 -15.31 -18.18 -5.19
N MET A 97 -16.21 -17.42 -4.56
CA MET A 97 -16.86 -16.28 -5.20
C MET A 97 -15.86 -15.13 -5.50
N ARG A 98 -14.91 -14.88 -4.61
CA ARG A 98 -13.81 -13.94 -4.87
C ARG A 98 -12.90 -14.41 -6.00
N CYS A 99 -12.59 -15.71 -6.04
CA CYS A 99 -11.78 -16.31 -7.09
C CYS A 99 -12.45 -16.14 -8.46
N LEU A 100 -13.76 -16.42 -8.57
CA LEU A 100 -14.55 -16.19 -9.79
C LEU A 100 -14.46 -14.72 -10.24
N THR A 101 -14.63 -13.75 -9.32
CA THR A 101 -14.56 -12.32 -9.66
C THR A 101 -13.17 -11.93 -10.15
N LYS A 102 -12.10 -12.45 -9.54
CA LYS A 102 -10.72 -12.25 -10.03
C LYS A 102 -10.54 -12.90 -11.42
N GLY A 103 -11.08 -14.08 -11.65
CA GLY A 103 -11.08 -14.73 -12.96
C GLY A 103 -11.74 -13.86 -14.04
N LEU A 104 -12.87 -13.24 -13.74
CA LEU A 104 -13.53 -12.28 -14.64
C LEU A 104 -12.66 -11.03 -14.90
N SER A 105 -11.88 -10.59 -13.94
CA SER A 105 -10.96 -9.45 -14.13
C SER A 105 -9.82 -9.77 -15.10
N MET A 106 -9.41 -11.03 -15.20
CA MET A 106 -8.43 -11.46 -16.20
C MET A 106 -8.98 -11.36 -17.64
N HIS A 107 -10.30 -11.33 -17.80
CA HIS A 107 -10.97 -11.00 -19.06
C HIS A 107 -11.23 -9.51 -19.25
N GLY A 108 -10.88 -8.67 -18.26
CA GLY A 108 -10.97 -7.21 -18.32
C GLY A 108 -12.01 -6.59 -17.38
N LEU A 109 -13.02 -7.33 -16.91
CA LEU A 109 -14.11 -6.77 -16.10
C LEU A 109 -13.61 -6.27 -14.73
N GLY A 110 -13.61 -4.95 -14.55
CA GLY A 110 -13.16 -4.34 -13.31
C GLY A 110 -11.69 -4.58 -12.97
N ALA A 111 -10.84 -4.90 -13.96
CA ALA A 111 -9.41 -5.17 -13.75
C ALA A 111 -8.70 -4.05 -12.98
N TYR A 112 -9.13 -2.80 -13.15
CA TYR A 112 -8.54 -1.63 -12.50
C TYR A 112 -8.78 -1.57 -10.98
N ILE A 113 -9.80 -2.26 -10.44
CA ILE A 113 -10.04 -2.25 -8.98
C ILE A 113 -9.01 -3.11 -8.24
N TYR A 114 -8.37 -4.04 -8.92
CA TYR A 114 -7.31 -4.91 -8.38
C TYR A 114 -5.91 -4.31 -8.57
N ALA A 115 -5.79 -3.19 -9.31
CA ALA A 115 -4.52 -2.51 -9.46
C ALA A 115 -4.01 -2.03 -8.09
N GLY A 116 -2.87 -2.58 -7.67
CA GLY A 116 -2.28 -2.29 -6.36
C GLY A 116 -2.57 -3.29 -5.24
N GLU A 117 -3.46 -4.28 -5.43
CA GLU A 117 -3.69 -5.32 -4.41
C GLU A 117 -2.47 -6.22 -4.18
N ASP A 118 -1.66 -6.44 -5.21
CA ASP A 118 -0.46 -7.28 -5.17
C ASP A 118 0.83 -6.45 -4.97
N LEU A 119 0.70 -5.13 -4.75
CA LEU A 119 1.84 -4.33 -4.34
C LEU A 119 2.29 -4.76 -2.94
N PRO A 120 3.60 -4.86 -2.69
CA PRO A 120 4.10 -5.04 -1.34
C PRO A 120 3.41 -4.05 -0.40
N ALA A 121 3.05 -4.49 0.80
CA ALA A 121 2.58 -3.55 1.81
C ALA A 121 3.60 -2.41 1.87
N PRO A 122 3.16 -1.13 1.85
CA PRO A 122 4.08 -0.04 2.04
C PRO A 122 4.88 -0.35 3.31
N GLU A 123 6.20 -0.19 3.24
CA GLU A 123 7.02 -0.32 4.43
C GLU A 123 6.38 0.51 5.53
N PRO A 124 6.28 -0.01 6.76
CA PRO A 124 5.69 0.76 7.85
C PRO A 124 6.40 2.10 7.90
N GLU A 125 5.64 3.18 7.80
CA GLU A 125 6.20 4.53 7.94
C GLU A 125 7.03 4.54 9.21
N LYS A 126 8.31 4.93 9.09
CA LYS A 126 9.20 5.05 10.25
C LYS A 126 8.52 5.88 11.32
N SER A 127 8.49 5.37 12.52
CA SER A 127 7.97 6.15 13.65
C SER A 127 8.89 7.35 13.92
N TYR A 128 8.36 8.38 14.57
CA TYR A 128 9.18 9.52 14.98
C TYR A 128 10.34 9.09 15.90
N GLU A 129 10.09 8.10 16.74
CA GLU A 129 11.05 7.50 17.64
C GLU A 129 12.20 6.82 16.88
N ASP A 130 11.91 6.14 15.78
CA ASP A 130 12.92 5.50 14.91
C ASP A 130 13.77 6.57 14.21
N TRP A 131 13.14 7.63 13.67
CA TRP A 131 13.87 8.77 13.10
C TRP A 131 14.82 9.42 14.10
N CYS A 132 14.38 9.63 15.34
CA CYS A 132 15.23 10.18 16.40
C CYS A 132 16.36 9.23 16.83
N ALA A 133 16.10 7.92 16.84
CA ALA A 133 17.09 6.93 17.22
C ALA A 133 18.21 6.81 16.16
N GLU A 134 17.84 6.75 14.88
CA GLU A 134 18.80 6.68 13.77
C GLU A 134 19.65 7.94 13.64
N ASN A 135 19.09 9.11 13.94
CA ASN A 135 19.77 10.39 13.79
C ASN A 135 20.22 10.98 15.13
N LYS A 136 20.38 10.14 16.14
CA LYS A 136 20.69 10.58 17.51
C LYS A 136 21.97 11.41 17.59
N GLU A 137 23.01 11.00 16.89
CA GLU A 137 24.31 11.70 16.91
C GLU A 137 24.21 13.10 16.31
N SER A 138 23.56 13.23 15.16
CA SER A 138 23.33 14.53 14.50
C SER A 138 22.44 15.44 15.35
N ILE A 139 21.38 14.91 15.98
CA ILE A 139 20.53 15.68 16.90
C ILE A 139 21.34 16.21 18.08
N LEU A 140 22.20 15.38 18.67
CA LEU A 140 23.05 15.79 19.79
C LEU A 140 24.08 16.80 19.35
N ALA A 141 24.70 16.66 18.18
CA ALA A 141 25.67 17.63 17.64
C ALA A 141 25.01 19.01 17.41
N VAL A 142 23.83 19.03 16.78
CA VAL A 142 23.06 20.29 16.60
C VAL A 142 22.76 20.95 17.92
N LYS A 143 22.27 20.20 18.91
CA LYS A 143 21.96 20.76 20.25
C LYS A 143 23.18 21.25 20.97
N ALA A 144 24.28 20.52 20.92
CA ALA A 144 25.55 20.92 21.56
C ALA A 144 26.11 22.21 20.94
N GLY A 145 26.10 22.30 19.59
CA GLY A 145 26.53 23.50 18.89
C GLY A 145 25.69 24.73 19.28
N ILE A 146 24.36 24.58 19.32
CA ILE A 146 23.45 25.65 19.76
C ILE A 146 23.71 26.04 21.21
N ALA A 147 23.88 25.07 22.11
CA ALA A 147 24.12 25.34 23.53
C ALA A 147 25.48 26.00 23.80
N ASN A 148 26.47 25.76 22.96
CA ASN A 148 27.80 26.32 23.04
C ASN A 148 27.98 27.62 22.21
N GLU A 149 26.91 28.13 21.61
CA GLU A 149 26.94 29.31 20.71
C GLU A 149 27.81 29.07 19.45
N ASP A 150 28.12 27.82 19.12
CA ASP A 150 28.85 27.39 17.92
C ASP A 150 27.86 27.03 16.81
N LEU A 151 27.34 28.08 16.17
CA LEU A 151 26.35 27.91 15.09
C LEU A 151 26.94 27.24 13.86
N ALA A 152 28.25 27.30 13.61
CA ALA A 152 28.88 26.68 12.47
C ALA A 152 28.84 25.17 12.58
N SER A 153 29.30 24.61 13.72
CA SER A 153 29.22 23.15 13.95
C SER A 153 27.77 22.64 14.01
N ALA A 154 26.84 23.40 14.59
CA ALA A 154 25.44 23.05 14.61
C ALA A 154 24.83 23.04 13.21
N ALA A 155 25.20 24.00 12.36
CA ALA A 155 24.71 24.11 10.99
C ALA A 155 25.29 22.99 10.11
N GLU A 156 26.56 22.65 10.22
CA GLU A 156 27.18 21.53 9.54
C GLU A 156 26.40 20.23 9.84
N ALA A 157 26.21 19.89 11.11
CA ALA A 157 25.49 18.68 11.51
C ALA A 157 24.02 18.66 11.04
N TRP A 158 23.37 19.83 10.97
CA TRP A 158 21.98 19.93 10.48
C TRP A 158 21.90 19.81 8.96
N PHE A 159 22.80 20.43 8.23
CA PHE A 159 22.75 20.46 6.75
C PHE A 159 23.28 19.19 6.11
N GLU A 160 24.05 18.37 6.83
CA GLU A 160 24.39 17.00 6.40
C GLU A 160 23.18 16.07 6.34
N LEU A 161 22.13 16.32 7.12
CA LEU A 161 20.90 15.55 7.05
C LEU A 161 20.19 15.77 5.70
N ASP A 162 19.61 14.73 5.14
CA ASP A 162 18.75 14.84 3.96
C ASP A 162 17.42 15.56 4.28
N ASN A 163 16.69 15.94 3.23
CA ASN A 163 15.45 16.69 3.39
C ASN A 163 14.33 15.88 4.04
N GLU A 164 14.27 14.57 3.82
CA GLU A 164 13.27 13.69 4.41
C GLU A 164 13.48 13.60 5.92
N THR A 165 14.71 13.36 6.36
CA THR A 165 15.12 13.35 7.75
C THR A 165 14.82 14.69 8.45
N LYS A 166 15.18 15.82 7.82
CA LYS A 166 14.88 17.16 8.36
C LYS A 166 13.39 17.36 8.57
N GLN A 167 12.54 16.94 7.61
CA GLN A 167 11.09 17.05 7.73
C GLN A 167 10.55 16.14 8.83
N ALA A 168 11.03 14.90 8.93
CA ALA A 168 10.63 13.96 9.97
C ALA A 168 10.99 14.50 11.38
N LEU A 169 12.19 15.00 11.57
CA LEU A 169 12.66 15.57 12.86
C LEU A 169 11.98 16.89 13.22
N TRP A 170 11.30 17.56 12.28
CA TRP A 170 10.67 18.86 12.47
C TRP A 170 9.34 18.81 13.25
N LYS A 171 9.16 17.86 14.15
CA LYS A 171 7.99 17.72 15.01
C LYS A 171 7.95 18.83 16.07
N ALA A 172 6.76 19.36 16.36
CA ALA A 172 6.61 20.43 17.36
C ALA A 172 6.95 19.93 18.78
N PRO A 173 7.60 20.77 19.62
CA PRO A 173 7.95 20.41 21.01
C PRO A 173 6.73 19.95 21.84
N SER A 174 5.58 20.61 21.66
CA SER A 174 4.31 20.27 22.31
C SER A 174 3.76 18.89 21.92
N LYS A 175 4.27 18.31 20.84
CA LYS A 175 3.95 16.98 20.34
C LYS A 175 5.08 15.96 20.55
N GLY A 176 6.04 16.27 21.43
CA GLY A 176 7.19 15.41 21.72
C GLY A 176 8.33 15.53 20.71
N GLY A 177 8.47 16.67 20.03
CA GLY A 177 9.60 16.92 19.11
C GLY A 177 10.95 16.97 19.83
N CYS A 178 12.03 16.53 19.18
CA CYS A 178 13.37 16.45 19.75
C CYS A 178 14.03 17.84 19.97
N PHE A 179 13.58 18.85 19.23
CA PHE A 179 14.06 20.22 19.37
C PHE A 179 13.08 21.09 20.13
N THR A 180 13.57 21.90 21.07
CA THR A 180 12.79 22.90 21.81
C THR A 180 12.34 24.03 20.89
N THR A 181 11.41 24.87 21.37
CA THR A 181 10.96 26.06 20.61
C THR A 181 12.14 27.01 20.31
N GLN A 182 13.03 27.24 21.27
CA GLN A 182 14.19 28.11 21.09
C GLN A 182 15.17 27.52 20.05
N GLU A 183 15.52 26.24 20.16
CA GLU A 183 16.38 25.56 19.17
C GLU A 183 15.78 25.64 17.74
N ARG A 184 14.49 25.47 17.61
CA ARG A 184 13.80 25.58 16.31
C ARG A 184 13.79 27.00 15.74
N GLU A 185 13.76 28.03 16.58
CA GLU A 185 13.90 29.43 16.16
C GLU A 185 15.30 29.68 15.64
N ILE A 186 16.32 29.17 16.32
CA ILE A 186 17.72 29.28 15.87
C ILE A 186 17.91 28.57 14.54
N LEU A 187 17.43 27.30 14.39
CA LEU A 187 17.51 26.53 13.14
C LEU A 187 16.83 27.22 11.94
N LYS A 188 15.88 28.13 12.17
CA LYS A 188 15.22 28.93 11.12
C LYS A 188 15.92 30.25 10.82
N SER A 189 16.79 30.70 11.71
CA SER A 189 17.37 32.03 11.60
C SER A 189 18.25 32.21 10.38
N PRO A 190 18.36 33.42 9.85
CA PRO A 190 19.30 33.72 8.76
C PRO A 190 20.74 33.46 9.15
N GLU A 191 21.10 33.76 10.38
CA GLU A 191 22.45 33.60 10.94
C GLU A 191 22.86 32.12 10.92
N PHE A 192 21.96 31.21 11.26
CA PHE A 192 22.21 29.78 11.22
C PHE A 192 22.49 29.28 9.81
N ARG A 193 21.77 29.81 8.82
CA ARG A 193 22.00 29.46 7.40
C ARG A 193 23.33 30.02 6.91
N GLN A 194 23.67 31.26 7.26
CA GLN A 194 24.94 31.87 6.90
C GLN A 194 26.14 31.16 7.53
N ALA A 195 26.00 30.65 8.74
CA ALA A 195 27.04 29.88 9.41
C ALA A 195 27.46 28.60 8.66
N HIS A 196 26.56 28.00 7.86
CA HIS A 196 26.88 26.84 7.04
C HIS A 196 27.51 27.21 5.68
N PHE A 197 27.01 28.27 5.02
CA PHE A 197 27.41 28.56 3.65
C PHE A 197 28.72 29.40 3.58
N GLY A 198 29.30 29.79 4.72
CA GLY A 198 30.54 30.57 4.73
C GLY A 198 30.45 31.89 3.94
N GLU A 199 31.36 32.79 4.12
CA GLU A 199 31.49 34.03 3.35
C GLU A 199 32.02 33.76 1.91
N ASP A 200 31.32 32.98 1.10
CA ASP A 200 31.57 32.84 -0.33
C ASP A 200 30.53 33.63 -1.10
N SER A 201 30.59 34.96 -0.96
CA SER A 201 29.93 35.93 -1.84
C SER A 201 30.64 37.26 -1.77
N GLU A 202 31.83 37.37 -2.36
CA GLU A 202 32.32 38.60 -2.97
C GLU A 202 32.43 38.43 -4.49
#